data_268a0245cd0fa7cb35b409bde406ee7d
#
_entry.id   268a0245cd0fa7cb35b409bde406ee7d
#
_cell.length_a   1.000
_cell.length_b   1.000
_cell.length_c   1.000
_cell.angle_alpha   90.00
_cell.angle_beta   90.00
_cell.angle_gamma   90.00
#
_symmetry.space_group_name_H-M   'P 1'
#
loop_
_entity.id
_entity.type
_entity.pdbx_description
1 polymer ?
#
loop_
_entity_poly.entity_id
_entity_poly.type
_entity_poly.pdbx_seq_one_letter_code
_entity_poly.pdbx_strand_id
1 'polypeptide(L)'
;MKINVIRGTHQFGGNAVKVTSDSGSAIVLDFGAEFAVNGGRAIVAEGITAGKPGVLGVLISHSHKDHAGLIHTILPRVPVYMDRIAGRIYRTYSEVTGRPEAAAAGKMKALPPLCGKIEFGDITVTPFLSDHGTYRSEMFLAEADGKRLLYTGDFRLHGLLRSELLSGLGSLRGTVDLLITEATCAGRGDEYSTYVPSERTLEKSVLEFLGKSPVILFCSIINIDRIAGLSGLVRDRGGRVFVSWAEKRVIDEAAADDAPPAAFYSNLSIPETYDSSLFSDVRAGDLIFTSSFEDFRILSGMIPSAELVFTEWPGNLAHMNSAFREDPRFHVMHVSGHAHPAELREFAEFLLPRAVLPVHTSSPEKCAELLEGFRVLPLQDGEDFTL
;
A
#
# COMPACT_ATOMS: atom_id res chain seq x y z
N MET A 1 -3.62 22.73 16.72
CA MET A 1 -3.00 21.47 16.22
C MET A 1 -1.80 21.81 15.37
N LYS A 2 -0.62 21.24 15.65
CA LYS A 2 0.64 21.46 14.94
C LYS A 2 1.04 20.21 14.14
N ILE A 3 1.45 20.40 12.89
CA ILE A 3 1.87 19.37 11.95
C ILE A 3 3.36 19.56 11.66
N ASN A 4 4.13 18.48 11.68
CA ASN A 4 5.52 18.44 11.25
C ASN A 4 5.72 17.24 10.32
N VAL A 5 6.01 17.48 9.06
CA VAL A 5 6.39 16.41 8.13
C VAL A 5 7.87 16.11 8.39
N ILE A 6 8.14 15.07 9.17
CA ILE A 6 9.52 14.64 9.47
C ILE A 6 10.23 14.27 8.17
N ARG A 7 9.50 13.59 7.25
CA ARG A 7 9.98 13.22 5.92
C ARG A 7 8.82 12.89 4.99
N GLY A 8 8.94 13.22 3.68
CA GLY A 8 8.01 12.82 2.63
C GLY A 8 7.52 13.96 1.72
N THR A 9 7.94 15.22 1.92
CA THR A 9 7.45 16.35 1.10
C THR A 9 8.11 16.46 -0.28
N HIS A 10 9.35 15.97 -0.45
CA HIS A 10 10.13 16.09 -1.69
C HIS A 10 10.79 14.79 -2.10
N GLN A 11 10.19 13.66 -1.75
CA GLN A 11 10.69 12.34 -2.11
C GLN A 11 9.55 11.31 -2.18
N PHE A 12 9.78 10.24 -2.93
CA PHE A 12 8.90 9.08 -2.89
C PHE A 12 9.22 8.21 -1.67
N GLY A 13 8.20 7.91 -0.88
CA GLY A 13 8.32 7.03 0.27
C GLY A 13 9.11 7.60 1.44
N GLY A 14 9.27 6.77 2.46
CA GLY A 14 9.91 7.15 3.71
C GLY A 14 9.05 8.06 4.57
N ASN A 15 7.74 7.99 4.42
CA ASN A 15 6.79 8.90 5.05
C ASN A 15 6.84 8.83 6.58
N ALA A 16 6.83 9.99 7.21
CA ALA A 16 6.67 10.17 8.65
C ALA A 16 6.11 11.56 8.93
N VAL A 17 4.89 11.62 9.47
CA VAL A 17 4.19 12.88 9.78
C VAL A 17 3.84 12.91 11.26
N LYS A 18 4.34 13.90 11.99
CA LYS A 18 4.02 14.13 13.41
C LYS A 18 2.87 15.11 13.53
N VAL A 19 1.85 14.71 14.31
CA VAL A 19 0.71 15.55 14.69
C VAL A 19 0.78 15.81 16.18
N THR A 20 0.69 17.07 16.60
CA THR A 20 0.75 17.48 18.01
C THR A 20 -0.42 18.40 18.33
N SER A 21 -1.18 18.09 19.40
CA SER A 21 -2.24 18.96 19.89
C SER A 21 -1.69 20.15 20.67
N ASP A 22 -2.54 21.14 20.93
CA ASP A 22 -2.16 22.32 21.72
C ASP A 22 -1.83 21.96 23.19
N SER A 23 -2.35 20.83 23.71
CA SER A 23 -2.00 20.31 25.02
C SER A 23 -0.62 19.62 25.08
N GLY A 24 -0.02 19.33 23.91
CA GLY A 24 1.26 18.63 23.77
C GLY A 24 1.15 17.12 23.56
N SER A 25 -0.06 16.53 23.47
CA SER A 25 -0.22 15.14 23.02
C SER A 25 0.30 15.02 21.59
N ALA A 26 1.05 13.97 21.28
CA ALA A 26 1.64 13.80 19.95
C ALA A 26 1.55 12.35 19.45
N ILE A 27 1.28 12.20 18.16
CA ILE A 27 1.30 10.92 17.42
C ILE A 27 2.15 11.07 16.15
N VAL A 28 2.53 9.95 15.55
CA VAL A 28 3.18 9.91 14.24
C VAL A 28 2.36 9.03 13.31
N LEU A 29 2.16 9.49 12.08
CA LEU A 29 1.49 8.80 11.00
C LEU A 29 2.55 8.30 10.02
N ASP A 30 2.65 6.98 9.88
CA ASP A 30 3.68 6.22 9.21
C ASP A 30 5.11 6.43 9.76
N PHE A 31 5.99 5.47 9.48
CA PHE A 31 7.41 5.54 9.80
C PHE A 31 8.21 4.68 8.81
N GLY A 32 8.31 5.18 7.60
CA GLY A 32 8.76 4.46 6.43
C GLY A 32 10.25 4.57 6.15
N ALA A 33 10.77 3.61 5.38
CA ALA A 33 12.11 3.65 4.82
C ALA A 33 12.10 4.30 3.43
N GLU A 34 13.17 4.99 3.07
CA GLU A 34 13.36 5.52 1.71
C GLU A 34 13.54 4.39 0.69
N PHE A 35 13.13 4.64 -0.56
CA PHE A 35 13.53 3.81 -1.71
C PHE A 35 14.98 4.14 -2.12
N ALA A 36 15.96 3.66 -1.37
CA ALA A 36 17.36 3.83 -1.71
C ALA A 36 18.06 2.48 -1.86
N VAL A 37 19.03 2.41 -2.78
CA VAL A 37 19.80 1.20 -3.10
C VAL A 37 20.50 0.58 -1.89
N ASN A 38 20.80 1.38 -0.84
CA ASN A 38 21.49 0.95 0.37
C ASN A 38 20.65 1.08 1.65
N GLY A 39 19.34 0.89 1.57
CA GLY A 39 18.46 0.89 2.76
C GLY A 39 17.97 2.27 3.20
N GLY A 40 18.36 3.34 2.51
CA GLY A 40 17.93 4.70 2.81
C GLY A 40 18.57 5.31 4.07
N ARG A 41 18.28 6.60 4.32
CA ARG A 41 18.74 7.29 5.52
C ARG A 41 17.86 6.93 6.71
N ALA A 42 18.47 6.65 7.86
CA ALA A 42 17.76 6.52 9.12
C ALA A 42 17.04 7.84 9.47
N ILE A 43 15.88 7.75 10.10
CA ILE A 43 15.24 8.90 10.75
C ILE A 43 15.80 8.98 12.18
N VAL A 44 16.47 10.08 12.49
CA VAL A 44 16.84 10.41 13.87
C VAL A 44 15.90 11.49 14.35
N ALA A 45 14.91 11.12 15.16
CA ALA A 45 13.88 12.01 15.65
C ALA A 45 13.76 11.88 17.18
N GLU A 46 13.91 13.02 17.86
CA GLU A 46 13.79 13.09 19.33
C GLU A 46 12.39 12.66 19.77
N GLY A 47 12.34 11.79 20.77
CA GLY A 47 11.09 11.24 21.30
C GLY A 47 10.50 10.08 20.50
N ILE A 48 11.07 9.73 19.33
CA ILE A 48 10.60 8.63 18.47
C ILE A 48 11.69 7.57 18.35
N THR A 49 12.88 7.91 17.85
CA THR A 49 14.01 6.98 17.66
C THR A 49 15.18 7.30 18.59
N ALA A 50 15.19 8.48 19.21
CA ALA A 50 16.24 8.94 20.11
C ALA A 50 15.64 9.61 21.35
N GLY A 51 16.43 9.68 22.41
CA GLY A 51 16.06 10.36 23.66
C GLY A 51 15.00 9.64 24.49
N LYS A 52 14.13 10.41 25.13
CA LYS A 52 12.98 9.89 25.89
C LYS A 52 11.74 9.85 25.02
N PRO A 53 10.85 8.83 25.18
CA PRO A 53 9.58 8.79 24.46
C PRO A 53 8.83 10.11 24.55
N GLY A 54 8.48 10.69 23.39
CA GLY A 54 7.83 11.99 23.26
C GLY A 54 6.57 11.95 22.40
N VAL A 55 6.15 10.73 21.99
CA VAL A 55 4.89 10.50 21.25
C VAL A 55 4.11 9.37 21.91
N LEU A 56 2.79 9.43 21.80
CA LEU A 56 1.87 8.47 22.41
C LEU A 56 1.68 7.22 21.52
N GLY A 57 2.01 7.31 20.24
CA GLY A 57 1.98 6.18 19.33
C GLY A 57 2.45 6.54 17.92
N VAL A 58 2.81 5.50 17.16
CA VAL A 58 3.05 5.56 15.73
C VAL A 58 1.98 4.70 15.06
N LEU A 59 1.23 5.26 14.13
CA LEU A 59 0.13 4.60 13.42
C LEU A 59 0.57 4.33 11.99
N ILE A 60 0.50 3.07 11.56
CA ILE A 60 0.93 2.64 10.24
C ILE A 60 -0.28 2.43 9.33
N SER A 61 -0.31 3.13 8.21
CA SER A 61 -1.42 3.11 7.25
C SER A 61 -1.51 1.78 6.48
N HIS A 62 -0.37 1.22 6.07
CA HIS A 62 -0.31 -0.03 5.32
C HIS A 62 1.07 -0.69 5.34
N SER A 63 1.19 -1.89 4.74
CA SER A 63 2.33 -2.80 4.92
C SER A 63 3.51 -2.56 3.97
N HIS A 64 3.55 -1.49 3.18
CA HIS A 64 4.71 -1.19 2.34
C HIS A 64 5.90 -0.69 3.16
N LYS A 65 7.12 -0.98 2.64
CA LYS A 65 8.38 -0.64 3.30
C LYS A 65 8.55 0.86 3.55
N ASP A 66 8.09 1.67 2.65
CA ASP A 66 8.20 3.13 2.70
C ASP A 66 7.19 3.80 3.63
N HIS A 67 6.32 3.01 4.29
CA HIS A 67 5.39 3.42 5.35
C HIS A 67 5.67 2.73 6.69
N ALA A 68 6.20 1.49 6.68
CA ALA A 68 6.42 0.69 7.89
C ALA A 68 7.89 0.25 8.09
N GLY A 69 8.78 0.46 7.12
CA GLY A 69 10.10 -0.16 7.09
C GLY A 69 11.08 0.28 8.18
N LEU A 70 10.82 1.35 8.92
CA LEU A 70 11.66 1.81 10.02
C LEU A 70 11.07 1.56 11.42
N ILE A 71 9.98 0.81 11.55
CA ILE A 71 9.36 0.55 12.86
C ILE A 71 10.31 -0.12 13.86
N HIS A 72 11.30 -0.88 13.38
CA HIS A 72 12.30 -1.54 14.21
C HIS A 72 13.30 -0.57 14.87
N THR A 73 13.34 0.69 14.40
CA THR A 73 14.20 1.75 14.96
C THR A 73 13.51 2.59 16.03
N ILE A 74 12.19 2.43 16.20
CA ILE A 74 11.37 3.17 17.15
C ILE A 74 11.74 2.77 18.58
N LEU A 75 11.79 3.74 19.51
CA LEU A 75 12.08 3.51 20.91
C LEU A 75 11.13 2.43 21.50
N PRO A 76 11.64 1.47 22.30
CA PRO A 76 10.85 0.31 22.76
C PRO A 76 9.59 0.64 23.56
N ARG A 77 9.50 1.84 24.13
CA ARG A 77 8.33 2.30 24.91
C ARG A 77 7.33 3.11 24.09
N VAL A 78 7.61 3.41 22.82
CA VAL A 78 6.68 4.04 21.91
C VAL A 78 5.87 2.93 21.21
N PRO A 79 4.56 2.82 21.44
CA PRO A 79 3.76 1.78 20.84
C PRO A 79 3.53 2.08 19.34
N VAL A 80 3.58 1.02 18.53
CA VAL A 80 3.24 1.06 17.09
C VAL A 80 1.89 0.39 16.89
N TYR A 81 1.03 1.01 16.09
CA TYR A 81 -0.33 0.56 15.81
C TYR A 81 -0.52 0.31 14.32
N MET A 82 -1.31 -0.70 13.98
CA MET A 82 -1.74 -1.03 12.62
C MET A 82 -3.07 -1.78 12.69
N ASP A 83 -3.85 -1.86 11.61
CA ASP A 83 -4.98 -2.80 11.55
C ASP A 83 -4.53 -4.20 12.00
N ARG A 84 -5.41 -4.90 12.71
CA ARG A 84 -5.07 -6.20 13.30
C ARG A 84 -4.62 -7.24 12.28
N ILE A 85 -5.31 -7.31 11.13
CA ILE A 85 -4.99 -8.30 10.10
C ILE A 85 -3.83 -7.82 9.24
N ALA A 86 -3.80 -6.54 8.84
CA ALA A 86 -2.65 -5.96 8.13
C ALA A 86 -1.34 -6.13 8.93
N GLY A 87 -1.39 -5.96 10.25
CA GLY A 87 -0.24 -6.18 11.14
C GLY A 87 0.23 -7.64 11.16
N ARG A 88 -0.68 -8.62 11.14
CA ARG A 88 -0.35 -10.05 11.03
C ARG A 88 0.29 -10.36 9.68
N ILE A 89 -0.30 -9.84 8.59
CA ILE A 89 0.24 -9.97 7.23
C ILE A 89 1.65 -9.38 7.18
N TYR A 90 1.86 -8.17 7.69
CA TYR A 90 3.16 -7.50 7.68
C TYR A 90 4.21 -8.27 8.49
N ARG A 91 3.83 -8.82 9.64
CA ARG A 91 4.70 -9.68 10.44
C ARG A 91 5.12 -10.93 9.66
N THR A 92 4.14 -11.70 9.17
CA THR A 92 4.38 -12.97 8.43
C THR A 92 5.19 -12.71 7.17
N TYR A 93 4.87 -11.63 6.43
CA TYR A 93 5.64 -11.18 5.28
C TYR A 93 7.10 -10.85 5.64
N SER A 94 7.32 -10.12 6.75
CA SER A 94 8.66 -9.78 7.20
C SER A 94 9.45 -11.02 7.65
N GLU A 95 8.79 -12.00 8.26
CA GLU A 95 9.39 -13.28 8.65
C GLU A 95 9.83 -14.10 7.43
N VAL A 96 8.94 -14.30 6.45
CA VAL A 96 9.25 -15.14 5.27
C VAL A 96 10.26 -14.49 4.33
N THR A 97 10.37 -13.16 4.35
CA THR A 97 11.34 -12.41 3.54
C THR A 97 12.60 -12.00 4.30
N GLY A 98 12.74 -12.41 5.58
CA GLY A 98 13.94 -12.16 6.40
C GLY A 98 14.19 -10.70 6.71
N ARG A 99 13.15 -9.88 6.87
CA ARG A 99 13.25 -8.43 7.10
C ARG A 99 13.53 -8.10 8.57
N PRO A 100 14.31 -7.02 8.86
CA PRO A 100 14.61 -6.61 10.22
C PRO A 100 13.38 -6.18 11.02
N GLU A 101 12.29 -5.80 10.35
CA GLU A 101 11.05 -5.33 10.99
C GLU A 101 10.24 -6.46 11.64
N ALA A 102 10.50 -7.73 11.34
CA ALA A 102 9.69 -8.88 11.79
C ALA A 102 9.46 -8.90 13.31
N ALA A 103 10.51 -8.66 14.11
CA ALA A 103 10.41 -8.65 15.56
C ALA A 103 9.60 -7.45 16.11
N ALA A 104 9.68 -6.30 15.44
CA ALA A 104 8.91 -5.11 15.79
C ALA A 104 7.44 -5.26 15.37
N ALA A 105 7.19 -5.80 14.18
CA ALA A 105 5.85 -6.10 13.69
C ALA A 105 5.08 -7.05 14.62
N GLY A 106 5.78 -8.02 15.22
CA GLY A 106 5.19 -8.93 16.23
C GLY A 106 4.77 -8.26 17.54
N LYS A 107 5.14 -7.00 17.78
CA LYS A 107 4.78 -6.21 18.98
C LYS A 107 3.77 -5.10 18.68
N MET A 108 3.35 -4.93 17.44
CA MET A 108 2.36 -3.92 17.08
C MET A 108 1.04 -4.18 17.80
N LYS A 109 0.36 -3.08 18.14
CA LYS A 109 -0.97 -3.09 18.72
C LYS A 109 -2.00 -2.94 17.60
N ALA A 110 -3.15 -3.55 17.79
CA ALA A 110 -4.25 -3.41 16.85
C ALA A 110 -4.89 -2.02 16.97
N LEU A 111 -5.17 -1.39 15.83
CA LEU A 111 -6.11 -0.28 15.72
C LEU A 111 -7.55 -0.78 15.95
N PRO A 112 -8.49 0.10 16.28
CA PRO A 112 -9.92 -0.27 16.31
C PRO A 112 -10.38 -0.66 14.90
N PRO A 113 -11.51 -1.38 14.76
CA PRO A 113 -12.13 -1.60 13.46
C PRO A 113 -12.38 -0.29 12.71
N LEU A 114 -12.50 -0.36 11.38
CA LEU A 114 -12.82 0.80 10.54
C LEU A 114 -13.97 1.63 11.13
N CYS A 115 -13.83 2.95 11.10
CA CYS A 115 -14.71 3.92 11.71
C CYS A 115 -14.79 3.87 13.25
N GLY A 116 -14.06 2.97 13.91
CA GLY A 116 -13.87 2.98 15.37
C GLY A 116 -12.91 4.09 15.79
N LYS A 117 -12.98 4.52 17.05
CA LYS A 117 -12.15 5.61 17.59
C LYS A 117 -11.11 5.09 18.56
N ILE A 118 -9.91 5.69 18.53
CA ILE A 118 -8.86 5.49 19.52
C ILE A 118 -8.33 6.84 19.97
N GLU A 119 -8.05 6.97 21.26
CA GLU A 119 -7.59 8.22 21.88
C GLU A 119 -6.10 8.15 22.23
N PHE A 120 -5.39 9.21 21.91
CA PHE A 120 -3.99 9.46 22.23
C PHE A 120 -3.91 10.80 22.99
N GLY A 121 -4.16 10.77 24.30
CA GLY A 121 -4.36 12.00 25.07
C GLY A 121 -5.64 12.70 24.61
N ASP A 122 -5.52 13.90 24.06
CA ASP A 122 -6.62 14.68 23.48
C ASP A 122 -6.71 14.60 21.94
N ILE A 123 -5.90 13.75 21.31
CA ILE A 123 -6.02 13.44 19.88
C ILE A 123 -6.88 12.18 19.72
N THR A 124 -7.99 12.29 19.02
CA THR A 124 -8.81 11.14 18.60
C THR A 124 -8.47 10.76 17.18
N VAL A 125 -8.20 9.47 16.92
CA VAL A 125 -7.97 8.96 15.56
C VAL A 125 -9.04 7.96 15.17
N THR A 126 -9.55 8.10 13.94
CA THR A 126 -10.53 7.20 13.32
C THR A 126 -9.94 6.65 12.03
N PRO A 127 -9.72 5.31 11.90
CA PRO A 127 -9.27 4.69 10.66
C PRO A 127 -10.43 4.55 9.66
N PHE A 128 -10.12 4.79 8.38
CA PHE A 128 -11.00 4.58 7.24
C PHE A 128 -10.30 3.69 6.21
N LEU A 129 -11.07 2.92 5.45
CA LEU A 129 -10.53 2.06 4.39
C LEU A 129 -9.89 2.89 3.29
N SER A 130 -8.70 2.46 2.82
CA SER A 130 -8.03 2.93 1.61
C SER A 130 -8.01 1.82 0.56
N ASP A 131 -7.89 2.18 -0.72
CA ASP A 131 -7.60 1.27 -1.84
C ASP A 131 -6.17 1.50 -2.34
N HIS A 132 -5.27 0.56 -2.08
CA HIS A 132 -3.86 0.65 -2.51
C HIS A 132 -3.29 -0.70 -2.98
N GLY A 133 -4.08 -1.79 -2.88
CA GLY A 133 -3.68 -3.15 -3.23
C GLY A 133 -3.22 -3.99 -2.03
N THR A 134 -2.74 -3.38 -0.95
CA THR A 134 -2.44 -4.09 0.30
C THR A 134 -3.69 -4.25 1.15
N TYR A 135 -3.82 -5.41 1.80
CA TYR A 135 -4.99 -5.75 2.60
C TYR A 135 -5.19 -4.79 3.76
N ARG A 136 -6.40 -4.22 3.88
CA ARG A 136 -6.77 -3.26 4.93
C ARG A 136 -5.80 -2.08 5.05
N SER A 137 -5.43 -1.48 3.91
CA SER A 137 -4.83 -0.15 3.91
C SER A 137 -5.79 0.86 4.51
N GLU A 138 -5.29 1.78 5.34
CA GLU A 138 -6.12 2.72 6.09
C GLU A 138 -5.67 4.17 5.88
N MET A 139 -6.68 5.05 5.82
CA MET A 139 -6.54 6.50 6.00
C MET A 139 -6.86 6.85 7.45
N PHE A 140 -6.24 7.89 7.99
CA PHE A 140 -6.45 8.29 9.38
C PHE A 140 -7.05 9.69 9.48
N LEU A 141 -8.24 9.79 10.08
CA LEU A 141 -8.78 11.07 10.51
C LEU A 141 -8.30 11.34 11.94
N ALA A 142 -7.46 12.36 12.13
CA ALA A 142 -7.01 12.85 13.43
C ALA A 142 -7.78 14.12 13.80
N GLU A 143 -8.38 14.12 14.99
CA GLU A 143 -9.21 15.21 15.51
C GLU A 143 -8.64 15.68 16.86
N ALA A 144 -8.28 16.97 16.95
CA ALA A 144 -7.87 17.66 18.18
C ALA A 144 -8.03 19.18 18.01
N ASP A 145 -8.10 19.94 19.09
CA ASP A 145 -8.18 21.42 19.09
C ASP A 145 -9.30 21.99 18.18
N GLY A 146 -10.40 21.26 18.03
CA GLY A 146 -11.50 21.60 17.10
C GLY A 146 -11.11 21.54 15.62
N LYS A 147 -10.01 20.89 15.28
CA LYS A 147 -9.48 20.69 13.91
C LYS A 147 -9.58 19.24 13.49
N ARG A 148 -9.72 19.03 12.17
CA ARG A 148 -9.84 17.72 11.51
C ARG A 148 -8.81 17.58 10.41
N LEU A 149 -7.88 16.64 10.57
CA LEU A 149 -6.84 16.30 9.63
C LEU A 149 -7.11 14.90 9.08
N LEU A 150 -7.19 14.75 7.74
CA LEU A 150 -7.22 13.44 7.10
C LEU A 150 -5.86 13.16 6.46
N TYR A 151 -5.21 12.07 6.86
CA TYR A 151 -4.01 11.51 6.24
C TYR A 151 -4.39 10.30 5.40
N THR A 152 -4.04 10.32 4.11
CA THR A 152 -4.47 9.25 3.19
C THR A 152 -3.61 7.99 3.26
N GLY A 153 -2.36 8.08 3.77
CA GLY A 153 -1.36 7.11 3.34
C GLY A 153 -1.31 7.09 1.82
N ASP A 154 -1.10 5.94 1.22
CA ASP A 154 -1.21 5.76 -0.21
C ASP A 154 -2.61 5.30 -0.61
N PHE A 155 -3.08 5.76 -1.77
CA PHE A 155 -4.41 5.37 -2.28
C PHE A 155 -4.51 5.49 -3.80
N ARG A 156 -5.54 4.87 -4.35
CA ARG A 156 -5.96 4.98 -5.75
C ARG A 156 -7.49 4.93 -5.85
N LEU A 157 -8.05 5.32 -6.99
CA LEU A 157 -9.48 5.18 -7.26
C LEU A 157 -9.79 4.18 -8.40
N HIS A 158 -8.77 3.60 -9.02
CA HIS A 158 -8.88 2.61 -10.11
C HIS A 158 -8.63 1.16 -9.66
N GLY A 159 -8.60 0.93 -8.35
CA GLY A 159 -8.51 -0.40 -7.74
C GLY A 159 -9.85 -1.10 -7.59
N LEU A 160 -9.91 -2.09 -6.71
CA LEU A 160 -11.10 -2.92 -6.47
C LEU A 160 -12.01 -2.40 -5.35
N LEU A 161 -11.53 -1.44 -4.53
CA LEU A 161 -12.21 -0.95 -3.31
C LEU A 161 -12.70 0.51 -3.42
N ARG A 162 -12.71 1.09 -4.63
CA ARG A 162 -13.14 2.48 -4.85
C ARG A 162 -14.47 2.83 -4.18
N SER A 163 -15.49 1.97 -4.34
CA SER A 163 -16.83 2.23 -3.81
C SER A 163 -16.87 2.22 -2.29
N GLU A 164 -16.18 1.27 -1.67
CA GLU A 164 -16.05 1.12 -0.23
C GLU A 164 -15.30 2.33 0.38
N LEU A 165 -14.18 2.73 -0.26
CA LEU A 165 -13.40 3.91 0.13
C LEU A 165 -14.26 5.18 0.12
N LEU A 166 -14.88 5.51 -1.01
CA LEU A 166 -15.68 6.73 -1.15
C LEU A 166 -16.91 6.73 -0.25
N SER A 167 -17.58 5.58 -0.10
CA SER A 167 -18.72 5.42 0.80
C SER A 167 -18.33 5.67 2.25
N GLY A 168 -17.18 5.11 2.70
CA GLY A 168 -16.66 5.29 4.06
C GLY A 168 -16.38 6.75 4.40
N LEU A 169 -15.85 7.51 3.43
CA LEU A 169 -15.46 8.91 3.63
C LEU A 169 -16.59 9.94 3.39
N GLY A 170 -17.77 9.52 2.95
CA GLY A 170 -18.84 10.43 2.54
C GLY A 170 -19.26 11.45 3.59
N SER A 171 -19.24 11.10 4.88
CA SER A 171 -19.55 11.99 6.00
C SER A 171 -18.46 13.05 6.26
N LEU A 172 -17.28 12.93 5.67
CA LEU A 172 -16.18 13.87 5.87
C LEU A 172 -16.20 15.04 4.88
N ARG A 173 -17.04 14.98 3.84
CA ARG A 173 -17.13 16.01 2.81
C ARG A 173 -17.36 17.40 3.42
N GLY A 174 -16.48 18.35 3.09
CA GLY A 174 -16.53 19.75 3.55
C GLY A 174 -16.20 19.96 5.02
N THR A 175 -15.75 18.91 5.72
CA THR A 175 -15.47 18.97 7.16
C THR A 175 -13.99 18.85 7.50
N VAL A 176 -13.12 18.53 6.53
CA VAL A 176 -11.68 18.34 6.71
C VAL A 176 -10.97 19.69 6.62
N ASP A 177 -10.24 20.07 7.68
CA ASP A 177 -9.45 21.30 7.69
C ASP A 177 -8.14 21.13 6.92
N LEU A 178 -7.48 19.96 7.04
CA LEU A 178 -6.26 19.64 6.32
C LEU A 178 -6.34 18.21 5.75
N LEU A 179 -6.15 18.09 4.44
CA LEU A 179 -5.91 16.83 3.77
C LEU A 179 -4.40 16.68 3.55
N ILE A 180 -3.76 15.70 4.21
CA ILE A 180 -2.41 15.27 3.89
C ILE A 180 -2.53 14.08 2.96
N THR A 181 -2.10 14.23 1.70
CA THR A 181 -2.32 13.24 0.65
C THR A 181 -1.03 12.88 -0.08
N GLU A 182 -0.91 11.61 -0.45
CA GLU A 182 0.09 11.21 -1.42
C GLU A 182 -0.11 11.94 -2.75
N ALA A 183 0.99 12.17 -3.48
CA ALA A 183 0.97 12.76 -4.80
C ALA A 183 2.05 12.15 -5.71
N THR A 184 2.22 10.84 -5.61
CA THR A 184 3.27 10.06 -6.29
C THR A 184 3.24 10.25 -7.81
N CYS A 185 2.07 10.09 -8.43
CA CYS A 185 1.93 10.21 -9.87
C CYS A 185 1.98 11.66 -10.38
N ALA A 186 1.75 12.66 -9.53
CA ALA A 186 1.86 14.07 -9.93
C ALA A 186 3.28 14.42 -10.41
N GLY A 187 4.32 13.85 -9.79
CA GLY A 187 5.71 14.10 -10.13
C GLY A 187 6.28 13.25 -11.28
N ARG A 188 5.53 12.25 -11.75
CA ARG A 188 6.01 11.27 -12.76
C ARG A 188 5.71 11.66 -14.21
N GLY A 189 5.15 12.83 -14.47
CA GLY A 189 4.78 13.25 -15.83
C GLY A 189 3.79 12.28 -16.48
N ASP A 190 4.04 11.90 -17.74
CA ASP A 190 3.15 11.01 -18.50
C ASP A 190 3.49 9.52 -18.33
N GLU A 191 4.41 9.14 -17.43
CA GLU A 191 4.79 7.73 -17.23
C GLU A 191 3.57 6.84 -16.92
N TYR A 192 2.66 7.35 -16.09
CA TYR A 192 1.43 6.62 -15.71
C TYR A 192 0.49 6.31 -16.90
N SER A 193 0.60 7.05 -18.02
CA SER A 193 -0.21 6.81 -19.22
C SER A 193 0.13 5.47 -19.91
N THR A 194 1.30 4.92 -19.60
CA THR A 194 1.75 3.59 -20.09
C THR A 194 1.25 2.44 -19.22
N TYR A 195 0.66 2.74 -18.05
CA TYR A 195 0.17 1.73 -17.12
C TYR A 195 -1.19 1.17 -17.56
N VAL A 196 -1.52 -0.02 -17.07
CA VAL A 196 -2.85 -0.58 -17.23
C VAL A 196 -3.84 0.28 -16.44
N PRO A 197 -4.95 0.74 -17.05
CA PRO A 197 -5.80 1.78 -16.45
C PRO A 197 -6.49 1.40 -15.14
N SER A 198 -6.69 0.11 -14.86
CA SER A 198 -7.35 -0.35 -13.64
C SER A 198 -7.10 -1.83 -13.37
N GLU A 199 -7.35 -2.27 -12.12
CA GLU A 199 -7.33 -3.69 -11.77
C GLU A 199 -8.31 -4.50 -12.63
N ARG A 200 -9.48 -3.97 -12.96
CA ARG A 200 -10.45 -4.64 -13.82
C ARG A 200 -9.95 -4.84 -15.26
N THR A 201 -9.17 -3.89 -15.76
CA THR A 201 -8.55 -4.04 -17.10
C THR A 201 -7.46 -5.10 -17.06
N LEU A 202 -6.64 -5.14 -16.00
CA LEU A 202 -5.64 -6.19 -15.79
C LEU A 202 -6.31 -7.58 -15.71
N GLU A 203 -7.34 -7.72 -14.88
CA GLU A 203 -8.11 -8.97 -14.74
C GLU A 203 -8.60 -9.48 -16.11
N LYS A 204 -9.20 -8.60 -16.92
CA LYS A 204 -9.67 -8.95 -18.27
C LYS A 204 -8.54 -9.47 -19.15
N SER A 205 -7.41 -8.79 -19.19
CA SER A 205 -6.27 -9.17 -20.03
C SER A 205 -5.64 -10.50 -19.58
N VAL A 206 -5.50 -10.72 -18.27
CA VAL A 206 -5.01 -11.99 -17.72
C VAL A 206 -5.94 -13.14 -18.09
N LEU A 207 -7.25 -12.93 -18.04
CA LEU A 207 -8.23 -13.94 -18.44
C LEU A 207 -8.21 -14.28 -19.96
N GLU A 208 -7.83 -13.32 -20.80
CA GLU A 208 -7.63 -13.56 -22.24
C GLU A 208 -6.41 -14.49 -22.48
N PHE A 209 -5.33 -14.35 -21.71
CA PHE A 209 -4.20 -15.27 -21.75
C PHE A 209 -4.59 -16.65 -21.23
N LEU A 210 -5.26 -16.73 -20.08
CA LEU A 210 -5.69 -17.97 -19.45
C LEU A 210 -6.63 -18.81 -20.35
N GLY A 211 -7.38 -18.17 -21.23
CA GLY A 211 -8.20 -18.88 -22.22
C GLY A 211 -7.39 -19.69 -23.23
N LYS A 212 -6.07 -19.51 -23.32
CA LYS A 212 -5.20 -20.13 -24.33
C LYS A 212 -4.02 -20.89 -23.70
N SER A 213 -3.51 -20.41 -22.58
CA SER A 213 -2.27 -20.86 -21.96
C SER A 213 -2.39 -20.80 -20.44
N PRO A 214 -1.55 -21.49 -19.65
CA PRO A 214 -1.36 -21.14 -18.26
C PRO A 214 -0.67 -19.77 -18.16
N VAL A 215 -0.80 -19.11 -17.01
CA VAL A 215 -0.17 -17.82 -16.76
C VAL A 215 0.70 -17.91 -15.50
N ILE A 216 1.94 -17.42 -15.61
CA ILE A 216 2.81 -17.15 -14.47
C ILE A 216 2.78 -15.63 -14.26
N LEU A 217 2.24 -15.18 -13.13
CA LEU A 217 2.04 -13.78 -12.84
C LEU A 217 2.97 -13.34 -11.70
N PHE A 218 3.90 -12.43 -12.01
CA PHE A 218 4.75 -11.79 -11.00
C PHE A 218 4.00 -10.65 -10.32
N CYS A 219 3.79 -10.78 -9.02
CA CYS A 219 3.04 -9.84 -8.21
C CYS A 219 3.60 -9.84 -6.78
N SER A 220 3.68 -8.67 -6.15
CA SER A 220 4.00 -8.62 -4.72
C SER A 220 3.02 -9.45 -3.91
N ILE A 221 3.56 -10.27 -2.99
CA ILE A 221 2.74 -11.13 -2.12
C ILE A 221 1.80 -10.33 -1.22
N ILE A 222 2.11 -9.07 -0.95
CA ILE A 222 1.23 -8.19 -0.16
C ILE A 222 0.20 -7.44 -1.01
N ASN A 223 0.21 -7.60 -2.35
CA ASN A 223 -0.87 -7.11 -3.22
C ASN A 223 -2.06 -8.10 -3.17
N ILE A 224 -2.66 -8.18 -1.99
CA ILE A 224 -3.71 -9.16 -1.65
C ILE A 224 -4.97 -8.95 -2.50
N ASP A 225 -5.28 -7.70 -2.85
CA ASP A 225 -6.46 -7.35 -3.65
C ASP A 225 -6.41 -8.03 -5.02
N ARG A 226 -5.28 -7.94 -5.71
CA ARG A 226 -5.07 -8.58 -7.02
C ARG A 226 -5.13 -10.09 -6.94
N ILE A 227 -4.51 -10.67 -5.91
CA ILE A 227 -4.52 -12.12 -5.69
C ILE A 227 -5.96 -12.59 -5.47
N ALA A 228 -6.74 -11.91 -4.62
CA ALA A 228 -8.11 -12.26 -4.33
C ALA A 228 -9.03 -12.11 -5.57
N GLY A 229 -8.92 -10.99 -6.28
CA GLY A 229 -9.72 -10.71 -7.47
C GLY A 229 -9.51 -11.75 -8.57
N LEU A 230 -8.25 -11.99 -8.95
CA LEU A 230 -7.91 -12.97 -9.97
C LEU A 230 -8.23 -14.40 -9.55
N SER A 231 -8.02 -14.77 -8.28
CA SER A 231 -8.31 -16.12 -7.79
C SER A 231 -9.78 -16.51 -7.99
N GLY A 232 -10.71 -15.60 -7.66
CA GLY A 232 -12.13 -15.83 -7.88
C GLY A 232 -12.48 -16.02 -9.36
N LEU A 233 -11.98 -15.13 -10.21
CA LEU A 233 -12.23 -15.15 -11.65
C LEU A 233 -11.68 -16.39 -12.35
N VAL A 234 -10.52 -16.90 -11.91
CA VAL A 234 -9.91 -18.14 -12.41
C VAL A 234 -10.74 -19.34 -12.00
N ARG A 235 -11.10 -19.47 -10.72
CA ARG A 235 -11.93 -20.56 -10.21
C ARG A 235 -13.28 -20.62 -10.92
N ASP A 236 -13.94 -19.48 -11.12
CA ASP A 236 -15.27 -19.40 -11.77
C ASP A 236 -15.25 -19.89 -13.22
N ARG A 237 -14.05 -20.02 -13.81
CA ARG A 237 -13.79 -20.59 -15.15
C ARG A 237 -13.27 -22.05 -15.10
N GLY A 238 -13.20 -22.65 -13.91
CA GLY A 238 -12.71 -24.02 -13.72
C GLY A 238 -11.18 -24.16 -13.77
N GLY A 239 -10.43 -23.03 -13.68
CA GLY A 239 -8.98 -22.99 -13.54
C GLY A 239 -8.53 -23.18 -12.11
N ARG A 240 -7.24 -23.48 -11.92
CA ARG A 240 -6.57 -23.62 -10.63
C ARG A 240 -5.67 -22.42 -10.37
N VAL A 241 -5.44 -22.12 -9.08
CA VAL A 241 -4.56 -21.01 -8.66
C VAL A 241 -3.51 -21.55 -7.72
N PHE A 242 -2.25 -21.22 -7.96
CA PHE A 242 -1.12 -21.71 -7.21
C PHE A 242 -0.20 -20.60 -6.74
N VAL A 243 0.39 -20.81 -5.56
CA VAL A 243 1.38 -19.94 -4.91
C VAL A 243 2.49 -20.78 -4.26
N SER A 244 3.62 -20.17 -3.93
CA SER A 244 4.62 -20.83 -3.09
C SER A 244 4.13 -21.00 -1.66
N TRP A 245 4.79 -21.88 -0.89
CA TRP A 245 4.49 -22.06 0.52
C TRP A 245 4.67 -20.76 1.34
N ALA A 246 5.70 -19.96 1.03
CA ALA A 246 5.94 -18.69 1.71
C ALA A 246 4.81 -17.69 1.44
N GLU A 247 4.35 -17.63 0.20
CA GLU A 247 3.23 -16.78 -0.23
C GLU A 247 1.92 -17.23 0.41
N LYS A 248 1.67 -18.53 0.44
CA LYS A 248 0.47 -19.10 1.09
C LYS A 248 0.36 -18.68 2.55
N ARG A 249 1.45 -18.68 3.31
CA ARG A 249 1.46 -18.22 4.71
C ARG A 249 0.98 -16.78 4.87
N VAL A 250 1.37 -15.89 3.96
CA VAL A 250 0.96 -14.48 3.99
C VAL A 250 -0.51 -14.31 3.61
N ILE A 251 -0.95 -15.04 2.58
CA ILE A 251 -2.35 -15.04 2.12
C ILE A 251 -3.29 -15.60 3.20
N ASP A 252 -2.88 -16.63 3.90
CA ASP A 252 -3.70 -17.27 4.95
C ASP A 252 -3.97 -16.32 6.14
N GLU A 253 -3.07 -15.35 6.41
CA GLU A 253 -3.35 -14.32 7.41
C GLU A 253 -4.54 -13.44 7.01
N ALA A 254 -4.65 -13.09 5.73
CA ALA A 254 -5.79 -12.32 5.21
C ALA A 254 -7.05 -13.20 5.11
N ALA A 255 -6.91 -14.46 4.67
CA ALA A 255 -8.02 -15.40 4.56
C ALA A 255 -8.67 -15.74 5.91
N ALA A 256 -7.94 -15.54 7.01
CA ALA A 256 -8.43 -15.75 8.38
C ALA A 256 -9.20 -14.54 8.95
N ASP A 257 -9.51 -13.52 8.15
CA ASP A 257 -10.31 -12.38 8.60
C ASP A 257 -11.81 -12.74 8.57
N ASP A 258 -12.44 -12.63 9.73
CA ASP A 258 -13.87 -12.93 9.92
C ASP A 258 -14.80 -11.87 9.33
N ALA A 259 -14.28 -10.65 9.08
CA ALA A 259 -15.02 -9.50 8.57
C ALA A 259 -14.23 -8.73 7.51
N PRO A 260 -13.94 -9.35 6.34
CA PRO A 260 -13.18 -8.69 5.28
C PRO A 260 -13.91 -7.45 4.74
N PRO A 261 -13.19 -6.42 4.29
CA PRO A 261 -13.81 -5.17 3.86
C PRO A 261 -14.61 -5.29 2.55
N ALA A 262 -14.44 -6.36 1.79
CA ALA A 262 -15.20 -6.63 0.56
C ALA A 262 -15.36 -8.14 0.33
N ALA A 263 -16.44 -8.54 -0.34
CA ALA A 263 -16.79 -9.95 -0.53
C ALA A 263 -15.77 -10.74 -1.36
N PHE A 264 -15.06 -10.09 -2.28
CA PHE A 264 -14.09 -10.79 -3.14
C PHE A 264 -12.90 -11.37 -2.38
N TYR A 265 -12.61 -10.92 -1.17
CA TYR A 265 -11.55 -11.51 -0.32
C TYR A 265 -11.83 -12.94 0.15
N SER A 266 -13.09 -13.41 0.07
CA SER A 266 -13.39 -14.84 0.28
C SER A 266 -12.61 -15.76 -0.67
N ASN A 267 -12.15 -15.24 -1.80
CA ASN A 267 -11.34 -15.97 -2.78
C ASN A 267 -9.89 -16.24 -2.33
N LEU A 268 -9.43 -15.67 -1.23
CA LEU A 268 -8.08 -15.91 -0.70
C LEU A 268 -7.85 -17.35 -0.19
N SER A 269 -8.91 -18.10 0.04
CA SER A 269 -8.82 -19.53 0.36
C SER A 269 -8.53 -20.42 -0.86
N ILE A 270 -8.65 -19.89 -2.09
CA ILE A 270 -8.55 -20.64 -3.34
C ILE A 270 -7.11 -21.05 -3.68
N PRO A 271 -6.08 -20.16 -3.54
CA PRO A 271 -4.73 -20.54 -3.93
C PRO A 271 -4.21 -21.75 -3.16
N GLU A 272 -3.65 -22.71 -3.90
CA GLU A 272 -3.00 -23.90 -3.37
C GLU A 272 -1.47 -23.76 -3.46
N THR A 273 -0.75 -24.47 -2.61
CA THR A 273 0.73 -24.51 -2.75
C THR A 273 1.12 -25.43 -3.89
N TYR A 274 2.14 -25.03 -4.65
CA TYR A 274 2.73 -25.89 -5.67
C TYR A 274 4.02 -26.56 -5.17
N ASP A 275 4.29 -27.73 -5.72
CA ASP A 275 5.56 -28.43 -5.66
C ASP A 275 6.01 -28.85 -7.06
N SER A 276 7.16 -29.54 -7.18
CA SER A 276 7.72 -29.94 -8.47
C SER A 276 6.83 -30.90 -9.28
N SER A 277 5.88 -31.58 -8.65
CA SER A 277 4.98 -32.53 -9.33
C SER A 277 3.90 -31.81 -10.16
N LEU A 278 3.56 -30.56 -9.79
CA LEU A 278 2.57 -29.76 -10.49
C LEU A 278 2.98 -29.45 -11.95
N PHE A 279 4.28 -29.27 -12.23
CA PHE A 279 4.75 -28.75 -13.51
C PHE A 279 4.42 -29.64 -14.71
N SER A 280 4.19 -30.92 -14.51
CA SER A 280 3.76 -31.85 -15.56
C SER A 280 2.26 -31.81 -15.86
N ASP A 281 1.45 -31.17 -15.01
CA ASP A 281 -0.03 -31.13 -15.07
C ASP A 281 -0.60 -29.74 -15.28
N VAL A 282 0.25 -28.70 -15.40
CA VAL A 282 -0.21 -27.32 -15.66
C VAL A 282 -0.78 -27.19 -17.05
N ARG A 283 -1.96 -26.54 -17.14
CA ARG A 283 -2.73 -26.40 -18.38
C ARG A 283 -3.31 -25.01 -18.57
N ALA A 284 -3.85 -24.74 -19.73
CA ALA A 284 -4.62 -23.52 -19.98
C ALA A 284 -5.72 -23.33 -18.93
N GLY A 285 -5.87 -22.14 -18.44
CA GLY A 285 -6.76 -21.78 -17.33
C GLY A 285 -6.08 -21.73 -15.97
N ASP A 286 -4.90 -22.33 -15.79
CA ASP A 286 -4.16 -22.32 -14.51
C ASP A 286 -3.35 -21.04 -14.34
N LEU A 287 -3.41 -20.43 -13.14
CA LEU A 287 -2.68 -19.24 -12.75
C LEU A 287 -1.71 -19.55 -11.63
N ILE A 288 -0.45 -19.15 -11.80
CA ILE A 288 0.61 -19.28 -10.79
C ILE A 288 1.06 -17.88 -10.41
N PHE A 289 0.90 -17.49 -9.15
CA PHE A 289 1.48 -16.26 -8.63
C PHE A 289 2.89 -16.53 -8.12
N THR A 290 3.77 -15.54 -8.27
CA THR A 290 5.05 -15.49 -7.59
C THR A 290 5.49 -14.05 -7.34
N SER A 291 6.15 -13.82 -6.21
CA SER A 291 6.77 -12.55 -5.82
C SER A 291 8.31 -12.62 -5.85
N SER A 292 8.87 -13.77 -6.23
CA SER A 292 10.29 -14.05 -6.31
C SER A 292 10.77 -14.01 -7.77
N PHE A 293 11.77 -13.17 -8.08
CA PHE A 293 12.41 -13.17 -9.41
C PHE A 293 13.04 -14.52 -9.74
N GLU A 294 13.60 -15.21 -8.74
CA GLU A 294 14.20 -16.53 -8.93
C GLU A 294 13.13 -17.58 -9.28
N ASP A 295 12.01 -17.60 -8.52
CA ASP A 295 10.91 -18.53 -8.82
C ASP A 295 10.29 -18.23 -10.17
N PHE A 296 10.09 -16.94 -10.52
CA PHE A 296 9.59 -16.54 -11.83
C PHE A 296 10.46 -17.09 -12.97
N ARG A 297 11.79 -17.00 -12.79
CA ARG A 297 12.76 -17.55 -13.75
C ARG A 297 12.69 -19.08 -13.84
N ILE A 298 12.63 -19.77 -12.72
CA ILE A 298 12.55 -21.24 -12.66
C ILE A 298 11.24 -21.72 -13.30
N LEU A 299 10.12 -21.16 -12.90
CA LEU A 299 8.78 -21.49 -13.41
C LEU A 299 8.67 -21.25 -14.92
N SER A 300 9.21 -20.15 -15.44
CA SER A 300 9.20 -19.84 -16.87
C SER A 300 9.94 -20.86 -17.72
N GLY A 301 11.01 -21.47 -17.18
CA GLY A 301 11.75 -22.55 -17.82
C GLY A 301 11.05 -23.91 -17.72
N MET A 302 10.35 -24.18 -16.60
CA MET A 302 9.67 -25.44 -16.35
C MET A 302 8.30 -25.52 -17.05
N ILE A 303 7.68 -24.38 -17.34
CA ILE A 303 6.37 -24.30 -18.01
C ILE A 303 6.51 -23.45 -19.29
N PRO A 304 7.10 -23.99 -20.35
CA PRO A 304 7.38 -23.23 -21.57
C PRO A 304 6.13 -22.80 -22.35
N SER A 305 4.96 -23.36 -22.02
CA SER A 305 3.67 -22.97 -22.59
C SER A 305 3.00 -21.78 -21.87
N ALA A 306 3.56 -21.31 -20.74
CA ALA A 306 2.94 -20.25 -19.95
C ALA A 306 3.22 -18.86 -20.53
N GLU A 307 2.22 -17.99 -20.49
CA GLU A 307 2.42 -16.54 -20.62
C GLU A 307 3.03 -15.99 -19.31
N LEU A 308 3.92 -15.02 -19.45
CA LEU A 308 4.69 -14.44 -18.36
C LEU A 308 4.23 -13.00 -18.14
N VAL A 309 3.49 -12.76 -17.07
CA VAL A 309 2.90 -11.45 -16.79
C VAL A 309 3.59 -10.79 -15.62
N PHE A 310 4.25 -9.66 -15.83
CA PHE A 310 4.91 -8.86 -14.81
C PHE A 310 4.01 -7.66 -14.45
N THR A 311 3.57 -7.59 -13.20
CA THR A 311 2.58 -6.59 -12.77
C THR A 311 3.10 -5.54 -11.80
N GLU A 312 4.38 -5.63 -11.41
CA GLU A 312 5.03 -4.64 -10.57
C GLU A 312 5.44 -3.38 -11.37
N TRP A 313 5.90 -2.35 -10.64
CA TRP A 313 6.40 -1.13 -11.28
C TRP A 313 7.54 -1.45 -12.26
N PRO A 314 7.48 -0.92 -13.50
CA PRO A 314 8.45 -1.24 -14.54
C PRO A 314 9.91 -0.92 -14.18
N GLY A 315 10.14 0.05 -13.25
CA GLY A 315 11.49 0.33 -12.73
C GLY A 315 12.15 -0.87 -12.06
N ASN A 316 11.39 -1.82 -11.53
CA ASN A 316 11.89 -3.05 -10.93
C ASN A 316 12.47 -4.02 -11.98
N LEU A 317 12.17 -3.84 -13.28
CA LEU A 317 12.75 -4.64 -14.37
C LEU A 317 14.27 -4.50 -14.49
N ALA A 318 14.85 -3.42 -13.93
CA ALA A 318 16.31 -3.28 -13.87
C ALA A 318 16.98 -4.42 -13.07
N HIS A 319 16.26 -5.04 -12.15
CA HIS A 319 16.72 -6.19 -11.35
C HIS A 319 16.48 -7.54 -12.04
N MET A 320 15.76 -7.54 -13.16
CA MET A 320 15.45 -8.75 -13.93
C MET A 320 16.46 -8.97 -15.06
N ASN A 321 16.80 -10.23 -15.33
CA ASN A 321 17.66 -10.59 -16.45
C ASN A 321 17.08 -10.05 -17.78
N SER A 322 17.91 -9.42 -18.61
CA SER A 322 17.53 -8.85 -19.91
C SER A 322 16.89 -9.86 -20.86
N ALA A 323 17.26 -11.15 -20.76
CA ALA A 323 16.67 -12.22 -21.57
C ALA A 323 15.14 -12.34 -21.43
N PHE A 324 14.55 -11.93 -20.31
CA PHE A 324 13.09 -11.91 -20.17
C PHE A 324 12.43 -10.86 -21.06
N ARG A 325 13.09 -9.72 -21.28
CA ARG A 325 12.52 -8.63 -22.08
C ARG A 325 12.40 -8.99 -23.56
N GLU A 326 13.17 -9.99 -24.01
CA GLU A 326 13.17 -10.49 -25.38
C GLU A 326 12.28 -11.72 -25.55
N ASP A 327 11.75 -12.31 -24.46
CA ASP A 327 10.84 -13.45 -24.53
C ASP A 327 9.48 -12.99 -25.05
N PRO A 328 8.98 -13.55 -26.17
CA PRO A 328 7.69 -13.14 -26.75
C PRO A 328 6.49 -13.42 -25.84
N ARG A 329 6.65 -14.25 -24.82
CA ARG A 329 5.63 -14.56 -23.81
C ARG A 329 5.60 -13.53 -22.67
N PHE A 330 6.54 -12.58 -22.61
CA PHE A 330 6.70 -11.65 -21.50
C PHE A 330 5.89 -10.37 -21.72
N HIS A 331 4.98 -10.09 -20.80
CA HIS A 331 4.08 -8.94 -20.82
C HIS A 331 4.25 -8.10 -19.56
N VAL A 332 4.47 -6.79 -19.71
CA VAL A 332 4.49 -5.83 -18.61
C VAL A 332 3.11 -5.21 -18.50
N MET A 333 2.44 -5.43 -17.37
CA MET A 333 1.04 -5.03 -17.14
C MET A 333 0.88 -4.39 -15.77
N HIS A 334 1.58 -3.27 -15.55
CA HIS A 334 1.54 -2.57 -14.28
C HIS A 334 0.24 -1.79 -14.10
N VAL A 335 -0.44 -2.00 -12.97
CA VAL A 335 -1.49 -1.13 -12.43
C VAL A 335 -0.91 -0.39 -11.24
N SER A 336 -0.94 0.93 -11.26
CA SER A 336 -0.41 1.75 -10.16
C SER A 336 -1.15 1.46 -8.84
N GLY A 337 -0.41 1.45 -7.73
CA GLY A 337 -1.00 1.50 -6.39
C GLY A 337 -1.38 2.92 -5.96
N HIS A 338 -1.00 3.93 -6.74
CA HIS A 338 -1.12 5.35 -6.40
C HIS A 338 -2.14 6.05 -7.28
N ALA A 339 -2.80 7.07 -6.72
CA ALA A 339 -3.78 7.87 -7.44
C ALA A 339 -3.16 8.56 -8.67
N HIS A 340 -3.82 8.43 -9.81
CA HIS A 340 -3.47 9.18 -11.00
C HIS A 340 -3.77 10.68 -10.79
N PRO A 341 -3.17 11.60 -11.56
CA PRO A 341 -3.41 13.04 -11.40
C PRO A 341 -4.89 13.42 -11.41
N ALA A 342 -5.69 12.84 -12.32
CA ALA A 342 -7.12 13.07 -12.37
C ALA A 342 -7.87 12.58 -11.11
N GLU A 343 -7.41 11.48 -10.52
CA GLU A 343 -8.00 10.91 -9.31
C GLU A 343 -7.64 11.71 -8.05
N LEU A 344 -6.43 12.28 -7.99
CA LEU A 344 -6.06 13.21 -6.92
C LEU A 344 -7.01 14.41 -6.91
N ARG A 345 -7.29 14.98 -8.10
CA ARG A 345 -8.25 16.08 -8.23
C ARG A 345 -9.66 15.63 -7.88
N GLU A 346 -10.12 14.50 -8.40
CA GLU A 346 -11.42 13.93 -8.08
C GLU A 346 -11.61 13.72 -6.58
N PHE A 347 -10.59 13.21 -5.91
CA PHE A 347 -10.62 12.98 -4.46
C PHE A 347 -10.68 14.29 -3.67
N ALA A 348 -9.92 15.32 -4.07
CA ALA A 348 -10.00 16.64 -3.44
C ALA A 348 -11.38 17.29 -3.66
N GLU A 349 -11.96 17.17 -4.86
CA GLU A 349 -13.32 17.65 -5.18
C GLU A 349 -14.41 16.87 -4.43
N PHE A 350 -14.19 15.58 -4.19
CA PHE A 350 -15.08 14.76 -3.37
C PHE A 350 -15.04 15.20 -1.90
N LEU A 351 -13.87 15.41 -1.32
CA LEU A 351 -13.72 15.76 0.11
C LEU A 351 -13.96 17.24 0.42
N LEU A 352 -13.61 18.16 -0.50
CA LEU A 352 -13.63 19.63 -0.31
C LEU A 352 -12.85 20.06 0.95
N PRO A 353 -11.57 19.70 1.11
CA PRO A 353 -10.78 20.11 2.25
C PRO A 353 -10.49 21.62 2.22
N ARG A 354 -10.26 22.25 3.38
CA ARG A 354 -9.88 23.67 3.45
C ARG A 354 -8.44 23.93 2.99
N ALA A 355 -7.55 22.96 3.18
CA ALA A 355 -6.17 22.99 2.70
C ALA A 355 -5.70 21.57 2.35
N VAL A 356 -4.71 21.48 1.47
CA VAL A 356 -4.08 20.22 1.05
C VAL A 356 -2.58 20.33 1.27
N LEU A 357 -1.97 19.29 1.85
CA LEU A 357 -0.54 19.12 2.02
C LEU A 357 -0.09 17.86 1.25
N PRO A 358 0.59 18.02 0.11
CA PRO A 358 1.11 16.87 -0.62
C PRO A 358 2.33 16.26 0.09
N VAL A 359 2.34 14.95 0.16
CA VAL A 359 3.47 14.12 0.63
C VAL A 359 3.70 12.98 -0.37
N HIS A 360 4.72 12.16 -0.15
CA HIS A 360 5.03 11.03 -1.01
C HIS A 360 5.21 11.44 -2.49
N THR A 361 5.86 12.56 -2.73
CA THR A 361 6.08 13.10 -4.08
C THR A 361 7.44 13.78 -4.17
N SER A 362 8.08 13.68 -5.33
CA SER A 362 9.29 14.45 -5.64
C SER A 362 9.00 15.87 -6.13
N SER A 363 7.74 16.20 -6.41
CA SER A 363 7.33 17.44 -7.08
C SER A 363 6.00 17.98 -6.52
N PRO A 364 6.01 18.49 -5.28
CA PRO A 364 4.80 19.04 -4.64
C PRO A 364 4.21 20.24 -5.40
N GLU A 365 5.03 20.99 -6.16
CA GLU A 365 4.59 22.08 -7.04
C GLU A 365 3.64 21.58 -8.14
N LYS A 366 3.90 20.40 -8.70
CA LYS A 366 2.99 19.80 -9.70
C LYS A 366 1.66 19.36 -9.10
N CYS A 367 1.65 18.93 -7.85
CA CYS A 367 0.42 18.67 -7.13
C CYS A 367 -0.39 19.98 -6.95
N ALA A 368 0.28 21.11 -6.67
CA ALA A 368 -0.39 22.40 -6.56
C ALA A 368 -1.00 22.84 -7.91
N GLU A 369 -0.32 22.62 -9.03
CA GLU A 369 -0.86 22.85 -10.37
C GLU A 369 -2.11 22.00 -10.65
N LEU A 370 -2.05 20.70 -10.34
CA LEU A 370 -3.18 19.76 -10.52
C LEU A 370 -4.40 20.15 -9.67
N LEU A 371 -4.16 20.68 -8.48
CA LEU A 371 -5.19 21.07 -7.51
C LEU A 371 -5.47 22.57 -7.57
N GLU A 372 -5.33 23.20 -8.74
CA GLU A 372 -5.72 24.60 -8.93
C GLU A 372 -7.15 24.84 -8.42
N GLY A 373 -7.31 25.87 -7.59
CA GLY A 373 -8.54 26.18 -6.88
C GLY A 373 -8.60 25.69 -5.43
N PHE A 374 -7.70 24.80 -5.01
CA PHE A 374 -7.49 24.42 -3.62
C PHE A 374 -6.31 25.16 -3.00
N ARG A 375 -6.34 25.36 -1.68
CA ARG A 375 -5.20 25.88 -0.93
C ARG A 375 -4.17 24.77 -0.71
N VAL A 376 -3.14 24.67 -1.55
CA VAL A 376 -2.04 23.70 -1.39
C VAL A 376 -0.92 24.33 -0.57
N LEU A 377 -0.38 23.60 0.42
CA LEU A 377 0.67 24.06 1.33
C LEU A 377 2.04 23.58 0.86
N PRO A 378 3.00 24.49 0.58
CA PRO A 378 4.34 24.12 0.11
C PRO A 378 5.31 23.90 1.27
N LEU A 379 5.05 22.92 2.14
CA LEU A 379 5.93 22.61 3.29
C LEU A 379 7.16 21.84 2.87
N GLN A 380 8.24 22.02 3.65
CA GLN A 380 9.48 21.25 3.56
C GLN A 380 9.57 20.22 4.69
N ASP A 381 10.37 19.17 4.49
CA ASP A 381 10.68 18.22 5.56
C ASP A 381 11.27 18.94 6.77
N GLY A 382 10.76 18.63 7.95
CA GLY A 382 11.14 19.25 9.21
C GLY A 382 10.46 20.59 9.51
N GLU A 383 9.70 21.15 8.58
CA GLU A 383 8.96 22.40 8.78
C GLU A 383 7.71 22.17 9.63
N ASP A 384 7.45 23.11 10.55
CA ASP A 384 6.25 23.10 11.40
C ASP A 384 5.13 23.94 10.78
N PHE A 385 3.93 23.42 10.75
CA PHE A 385 2.73 24.12 10.35
C PHE A 385 1.67 24.06 11.45
N THR A 386 1.02 25.18 11.75
CA THR A 386 -0.11 25.25 12.70
C THR A 386 -1.41 25.39 11.95
N LEU A 387 -2.34 24.44 12.19
CA LEU A 387 -3.65 24.36 11.58
C LEU A 387 -4.68 25.19 12.34
#